data_6cbf9d0861d45e7f457f96be8405bc3a
#
_entry.id   6cbf9d0861d45e7f457f96be8405bc3a
#
_cell.length_a   1.000
_cell.length_b   1.000
_cell.length_c   1.000
_cell.angle_alpha   90.00
_cell.angle_beta   90.00
_cell.angle_gamma   90.00
#
_symmetry.space_group_name_H-M   'P 1'
#
loop_
_entity.id
_entity.type
_entity.pdbx_description
1 polymer ?
#
loop_
_entity_poly.entity_id
_entity_poly.type
_entity_poly.pdbx_seq_one_letter_code
_entity_poly.pdbx_strand_id
1 'polypeptide(L)'
;MTALVTNDIRVLSANQFLNLFQSHKYNPWVTGTAYIAGDVVYNAFYKFIATSAGVSGGSAPAHTVGVVSDGGVDWLYIETFQNTANFQNNIYIGIGRVDPWDNPGAGDETPIDPVDDITSQYSTLNQLISAKRLESNSVKMAIQRYDWDISGTTVYSQFDPDVEGLVYATPLYVYADDNIYKCLNNNGGIASTTKPTGTSADPFITAGDNYIWKYMCSVSPSDAIQFLSSAYIPVELKLSDDGSPQWDVQQNAKKQSLSTIIVDNGGTGYTTATVTIDAPTSGTTATASPVINGGVIESIQISIVGEGYDVIPNVVISGDGIDAAATAVLAPKDGHGSNALIELNARYAVINARFDDDEGGYFPISGESDFRIITIFADPLDVNSDEAESPRYIGPDHDDWDGAETSGKSELMAGSGIIMYVETVAPVVRAVGQIEDLKIAVKF
;
A
#
# COMPACT_ATOMS: atom_id res chain seq x y z
N MET A 1 -1.47 21.35 -23.97
CA MET A 1 -1.71 21.32 -22.51
C MET A 1 -0.92 20.14 -21.96
N THR A 2 0.07 20.40 -21.10
CA THR A 2 0.79 19.32 -20.42
C THR A 2 0.16 19.11 -19.05
N ALA A 3 -0.17 17.86 -18.69
CA ALA A 3 -0.74 17.47 -17.40
C ALA A 3 0.28 16.65 -16.61
N LEU A 4 0.34 16.86 -15.31
CA LEU A 4 1.19 16.12 -14.38
C LEU A 4 0.31 15.23 -13.49
N VAL A 5 0.63 13.95 -13.40
CA VAL A 5 0.09 13.02 -12.40
C VAL A 5 1.16 12.82 -11.35
N THR A 6 0.91 13.30 -10.14
CA THR A 6 1.85 13.23 -9.01
C THR A 6 1.93 11.83 -8.41
N ASN A 7 2.99 11.53 -7.67
CA ASN A 7 3.10 10.28 -6.91
C ASN A 7 2.03 10.16 -5.84
N ASP A 8 1.64 11.26 -5.24
CA ASP A 8 0.59 11.26 -4.21
C ASP A 8 -0.73 10.70 -4.74
N ILE A 9 -1.09 11.03 -6.01
CA ILE A 9 -2.28 10.43 -6.65
C ILE A 9 -2.12 8.92 -6.83
N ARG A 10 -0.93 8.42 -7.18
CA ARG A 10 -0.69 6.99 -7.34
C ARG A 10 -0.78 6.24 -6.02
N VAL A 11 -0.16 6.76 -4.97
CA VAL A 11 -0.27 6.22 -3.61
C VAL A 11 -1.72 6.28 -3.13
N LEU A 12 -2.43 7.38 -3.40
CA LEU A 12 -3.84 7.51 -3.06
C LEU A 12 -4.71 6.50 -3.82
N SER A 13 -4.45 6.27 -5.11
CA SER A 13 -5.17 5.28 -5.92
C SER A 13 -4.94 3.86 -5.40
N ALA A 14 -3.70 3.51 -5.04
CA ALA A 14 -3.40 2.24 -4.41
C ALA A 14 -4.13 2.07 -3.06
N ASN A 15 -4.17 3.12 -2.25
CA ASN A 15 -4.91 3.12 -0.98
C ASN A 15 -6.43 3.04 -1.19
N GLN A 16 -6.97 3.68 -2.23
CA GLN A 16 -8.39 3.54 -2.59
C GLN A 16 -8.72 2.12 -3.04
N PHE A 17 -7.84 1.48 -3.79
CA PHE A 17 -7.98 0.07 -4.14
C PHE A 17 -7.99 -0.82 -2.88
N LEU A 18 -7.07 -0.61 -1.94
CA LEU A 18 -7.07 -1.30 -0.65
C LEU A 18 -8.41 -1.10 0.10
N ASN A 19 -8.96 0.11 0.09
CA ASN A 19 -10.22 0.42 0.76
C ASN A 19 -11.42 -0.35 0.19
N LEU A 20 -11.37 -0.80 -1.07
CA LEU A 20 -12.42 -1.65 -1.63
C LEU A 20 -12.58 -2.97 -0.86
N PHE A 21 -11.51 -3.51 -0.31
CA PHE A 21 -11.54 -4.74 0.49
C PHE A 21 -11.94 -4.50 1.95
N GLN A 22 -11.82 -3.26 2.40
CA GLN A 22 -12.10 -2.86 3.79
C GLN A 22 -13.46 -2.18 3.95
N SER A 23 -13.99 -1.59 2.87
CA SER A 23 -15.25 -0.87 2.90
C SER A 23 -16.44 -1.80 2.77
N HIS A 24 -17.51 -1.45 3.44
CA HIS A 24 -18.79 -2.08 3.21
C HIS A 24 -19.37 -1.61 1.86
N LYS A 25 -20.02 -2.52 1.15
CA LYS A 25 -20.73 -2.23 -0.11
C LYS A 25 -21.83 -1.18 0.10
N TYR A 26 -22.43 -1.18 1.30
CA TYR A 26 -23.44 -0.22 1.72
C TYR A 26 -22.99 0.49 2.99
N ASN A 27 -23.36 1.76 3.12
CA ASN A 27 -23.06 2.53 4.33
C ASN A 27 -23.98 2.09 5.47
N PRO A 28 -23.49 2.01 6.73
CA PRO A 28 -24.37 1.83 7.86
C PRO A 28 -25.33 3.04 7.97
N TRP A 29 -26.55 2.78 8.41
CA TRP A 29 -27.43 3.87 8.80
C TRP A 29 -26.83 4.65 9.97
N VAL A 30 -26.88 5.96 9.92
CA VAL A 30 -26.37 6.85 10.97
C VAL A 30 -27.44 7.86 11.35
N THR A 31 -27.66 8.06 12.67
CA THR A 31 -28.62 9.02 13.22
C THR A 31 -28.22 10.46 12.89
N GLY A 32 -29.19 11.33 12.66
CA GLY A 32 -28.94 12.76 12.42
C GLY A 32 -28.19 13.08 11.13
N THR A 33 -28.16 12.14 10.20
CA THR A 33 -27.43 12.26 8.92
C THR A 33 -28.40 12.65 7.81
N ALA A 34 -27.96 13.57 6.94
CA ALA A 34 -28.70 13.94 5.74
C ALA A 34 -28.56 12.86 4.67
N TYR A 35 -29.70 12.38 4.17
CA TYR A 35 -29.79 11.43 3.07
C TYR A 35 -30.57 12.00 1.91
N ILE A 36 -30.29 11.54 0.70
CA ILE A 36 -31.06 11.86 -0.50
C ILE A 36 -31.84 10.63 -0.96
N ALA A 37 -32.89 10.85 -1.74
CA ALA A 37 -33.61 9.73 -2.33
C ALA A 37 -32.70 8.90 -3.23
N GLY A 38 -32.69 7.59 -3.03
CA GLY A 38 -31.78 6.66 -3.68
C GLY A 38 -30.59 6.22 -2.84
N ASP A 39 -30.30 6.89 -1.72
CA ASP A 39 -29.25 6.42 -0.81
C ASP A 39 -29.58 5.06 -0.23
N VAL A 40 -28.60 4.15 -0.25
CA VAL A 40 -28.73 2.80 0.28
C VAL A 40 -27.95 2.67 1.56
N VAL A 41 -28.62 2.16 2.60
CA VAL A 41 -28.00 1.92 3.91
C VAL A 41 -28.34 0.52 4.41
N TYR A 42 -27.55 0.06 5.37
CA TYR A 42 -27.91 -1.13 6.15
C TYR A 42 -28.07 -0.83 7.64
N ASN A 43 -28.92 -1.59 8.30
CA ASN A 43 -29.01 -1.67 9.76
C ASN A 43 -29.21 -3.13 10.17
N ALA A 44 -28.32 -3.63 11.02
CA ALA A 44 -28.26 -5.06 11.36
C ALA A 44 -28.15 -5.93 10.11
N PHE A 45 -29.14 -6.75 9.82
CA PHE A 45 -29.18 -7.65 8.66
C PHE A 45 -30.11 -7.15 7.54
N TYR A 46 -30.52 -5.89 7.58
CA TYR A 46 -31.51 -5.35 6.66
C TYR A 46 -30.91 -4.26 5.80
N LYS A 47 -31.28 -4.27 4.52
CA LYS A 47 -30.93 -3.24 3.55
C LYS A 47 -32.12 -2.36 3.28
N PHE A 48 -31.90 -1.07 3.23
CA PHE A 48 -32.92 -0.06 3.01
C PHE A 48 -32.47 0.94 1.94
N ILE A 49 -33.43 1.48 1.21
CA ILE A 49 -33.23 2.62 0.31
C ILE A 49 -34.05 3.81 0.76
N ALA A 50 -33.45 4.99 0.79
CA ALA A 50 -34.17 6.23 1.04
C ALA A 50 -35.11 6.54 -0.13
N THR A 51 -36.38 6.71 0.09
CA THR A 51 -37.36 7.10 -0.93
C THR A 51 -37.68 8.59 -0.91
N SER A 52 -37.28 9.28 0.18
CA SER A 52 -37.34 10.74 0.32
C SER A 52 -35.99 11.29 0.80
N ALA A 53 -35.72 12.57 0.47
CA ALA A 53 -34.57 13.26 1.03
C ALA A 53 -34.91 13.88 2.39
N GLY A 54 -33.99 13.84 3.34
CA GLY A 54 -34.20 14.39 4.68
C GLY A 54 -33.07 14.09 5.64
N VAL A 55 -33.27 14.37 6.91
CA VAL A 55 -32.35 14.03 7.98
C VAL A 55 -32.95 12.90 8.79
N SER A 56 -32.14 11.81 8.97
CA SER A 56 -32.56 10.64 9.75
C SER A 56 -32.87 11.00 11.23
N GLY A 57 -33.81 10.33 11.80
CA GLY A 57 -34.17 10.46 13.19
C GLY A 57 -33.25 9.72 14.16
N GLY A 58 -33.78 9.31 15.29
CA GLY A 58 -33.04 8.59 16.33
C GLY A 58 -33.21 7.06 16.30
N SER A 59 -34.01 6.53 15.38
CA SER A 59 -34.37 5.11 15.36
C SER A 59 -34.01 4.49 14.01
N ALA A 60 -32.98 3.65 14.00
CA ALA A 60 -32.61 2.96 12.79
C ALA A 60 -33.76 2.11 12.22
N PRO A 61 -34.00 2.11 10.90
CA PRO A 61 -35.03 1.29 10.28
C PRO A 61 -34.77 -0.19 10.57
N ALA A 62 -35.79 -0.94 10.95
CA ALA A 62 -35.69 -2.36 11.29
C ALA A 62 -36.89 -3.18 10.80
N HIS A 63 -37.72 -2.60 9.95
CA HIS A 63 -38.87 -3.27 9.34
C HIS A 63 -38.45 -4.17 8.19
N THR A 64 -39.26 -5.16 7.90
CA THR A 64 -38.97 -6.17 6.85
C THR A 64 -39.98 -6.14 5.69
N VAL A 65 -40.84 -5.14 5.65
CA VAL A 65 -41.80 -4.91 4.57
C VAL A 65 -42.19 -3.42 4.47
N GLY A 66 -42.35 -2.94 3.24
CA GLY A 66 -42.88 -1.59 2.98
C GLY A 66 -41.92 -0.45 3.30
N VAL A 67 -42.50 0.72 3.61
CA VAL A 67 -41.77 1.97 3.88
C VAL A 67 -42.08 2.41 5.32
N VAL A 68 -41.05 2.84 6.02
CA VAL A 68 -41.17 3.41 7.39
C VAL A 68 -40.35 4.69 7.44
N SER A 69 -40.94 5.73 8.04
CA SER A 69 -40.27 7.03 8.20
C SER A 69 -39.43 7.06 9.49
N ASP A 70 -38.26 7.66 9.40
CA ASP A 70 -37.36 7.95 10.50
C ASP A 70 -36.83 9.38 10.36
N GLY A 71 -37.34 10.28 11.20
CA GLY A 71 -37.11 11.72 11.08
C GLY A 71 -37.69 12.27 9.79
N GLY A 72 -36.87 12.83 8.91
CA GLY A 72 -37.27 13.35 7.60
C GLY A 72 -37.06 12.39 6.43
N VAL A 73 -36.64 11.15 6.67
CA VAL A 73 -36.32 10.16 5.63
C VAL A 73 -37.32 8.99 5.70
N ASP A 74 -37.83 8.61 4.53
CA ASP A 74 -38.66 7.42 4.36
C ASP A 74 -37.79 6.28 3.83
N TRP A 75 -37.72 5.18 4.56
CA TRP A 75 -36.92 4.00 4.26
C TRP A 75 -37.77 2.88 3.71
N LEU A 76 -37.49 2.47 2.47
CA LEU A 76 -38.07 1.26 1.88
C LEU A 76 -37.16 0.08 2.19
N TYR A 77 -37.73 -0.97 2.80
CA TYR A 77 -37.04 -2.24 2.94
C TYR A 77 -36.79 -2.87 1.58
N ILE A 78 -35.56 -3.37 1.37
CA ILE A 78 -35.15 -4.03 0.13
C ILE A 78 -35.00 -5.53 0.37
N GLU A 79 -34.16 -5.94 1.31
CA GLU A 79 -33.85 -7.36 1.56
C GLU A 79 -33.28 -7.60 2.95
N THR A 80 -33.33 -8.86 3.36
CA THR A 80 -32.64 -9.35 4.57
C THR A 80 -31.39 -10.10 4.16
N PHE A 81 -30.26 -9.72 4.71
CA PHE A 81 -29.01 -10.46 4.53
C PHE A 81 -28.92 -11.61 5.53
N GLN A 82 -28.43 -12.75 5.10
CA GLN A 82 -28.25 -13.91 5.99
C GLN A 82 -27.00 -13.77 6.86
N ASN A 83 -26.05 -12.91 6.47
CA ASN A 83 -24.79 -12.69 7.17
C ASN A 83 -24.33 -11.24 7.03
N THR A 84 -23.67 -10.69 8.05
CA THR A 84 -23.04 -9.35 8.01
C THR A 84 -21.89 -9.26 6.99
N ALA A 85 -21.33 -10.38 6.56
CA ALA A 85 -20.33 -10.43 5.50
C ALA A 85 -20.85 -9.91 4.15
N ASN A 86 -22.18 -9.91 3.93
CA ASN A 86 -22.81 -9.45 2.69
C ASN A 86 -22.78 -7.94 2.49
N PHE A 87 -22.35 -7.18 3.52
CA PHE A 87 -22.15 -5.74 3.39
C PHE A 87 -20.79 -5.36 2.82
N GLN A 88 -19.87 -6.31 2.73
CA GLN A 88 -18.55 -6.05 2.15
C GLN A 88 -18.60 -6.23 0.64
N ASN A 89 -17.72 -5.53 -0.07
CA ASN A 89 -17.51 -5.81 -1.48
C ASN A 89 -17.09 -7.27 -1.67
N ASN A 90 -17.76 -7.96 -2.57
CA ASN A 90 -17.44 -9.34 -2.91
C ASN A 90 -16.34 -9.36 -3.95
N ILE A 91 -15.08 -9.34 -3.50
CA ILE A 91 -13.92 -9.39 -4.38
C ILE A 91 -13.26 -10.74 -4.23
N TYR A 92 -12.99 -11.35 -5.36
CA TYR A 92 -12.41 -12.68 -5.47
C TYR A 92 -11.09 -12.62 -6.24
N ILE A 93 -10.17 -13.52 -5.88
CA ILE A 93 -9.07 -13.91 -6.72
C ILE A 93 -9.42 -15.25 -7.33
N GLY A 94 -9.29 -15.37 -8.65
CA GLY A 94 -9.55 -16.58 -9.40
C GLY A 94 -8.31 -17.07 -10.13
N ILE A 95 -8.20 -18.37 -10.30
CA ILE A 95 -7.21 -19.03 -11.14
C ILE A 95 -7.92 -19.86 -12.19
N GLY A 96 -7.31 -19.99 -13.37
CA GLY A 96 -7.97 -20.70 -14.46
C GLY A 96 -7.11 -20.92 -15.68
N ARG A 97 -7.77 -21.30 -16.78
CA ARG A 97 -7.21 -21.71 -18.05
C ARG A 97 -6.29 -22.92 -17.90
N VAL A 98 -6.90 -24.11 -17.99
CA VAL A 98 -6.18 -25.38 -18.03
C VAL A 98 -5.54 -25.63 -19.40
N ASP A 99 -6.16 -25.13 -20.47
CA ASP A 99 -5.67 -25.30 -21.83
C ASP A 99 -4.36 -24.53 -22.08
N PRO A 100 -3.42 -25.13 -22.80
CA PRO A 100 -2.17 -24.47 -23.19
C PRO A 100 -2.38 -23.14 -23.93
N TRP A 101 -1.38 -22.26 -23.85
CA TRP A 101 -1.36 -21.07 -24.67
C TRP A 101 -1.23 -21.43 -26.13
N ASP A 102 -2.20 -21.00 -26.93
CA ASP A 102 -2.15 -21.10 -28.39
C ASP A 102 -1.35 -19.89 -28.95
N ASN A 103 -0.05 -19.85 -28.63
CA ASN A 103 0.84 -18.81 -29.08
C ASN A 103 1.72 -19.32 -30.23
N PRO A 104 1.38 -18.94 -31.49
CA PRO A 104 2.07 -19.49 -32.66
C PRO A 104 3.59 -19.28 -32.61
N GLY A 105 4.34 -20.38 -32.52
CA GLY A 105 5.79 -20.39 -32.54
C GLY A 105 6.50 -20.13 -31.21
N ALA A 106 5.77 -19.89 -30.12
CA ALA A 106 6.35 -19.60 -28.81
C ALA A 106 6.10 -20.67 -27.74
N GLY A 107 5.11 -21.55 -27.94
CA GLY A 107 4.78 -22.61 -26.99
C GLY A 107 4.06 -22.14 -25.73
N ASP A 108 3.70 -23.07 -24.87
CA ASP A 108 2.90 -22.85 -23.68
C ASP A 108 3.62 -22.00 -22.59
N GLU A 109 4.94 -22.01 -22.56
CA GLU A 109 5.76 -21.24 -21.62
C GLU A 109 5.74 -19.71 -21.87
N THR A 110 5.14 -19.28 -22.97
CA THR A 110 5.05 -17.86 -23.34
C THR A 110 3.60 -17.42 -23.31
N PRO A 111 3.12 -16.80 -22.22
CA PRO A 111 1.75 -16.33 -22.12
C PRO A 111 1.44 -15.26 -23.16
N ILE A 112 0.16 -15.15 -23.49
CA ILE A 112 -0.37 -14.09 -24.34
C ILE A 112 -0.72 -12.89 -23.46
N ASP A 113 -0.33 -11.68 -23.87
CA ASP A 113 -0.69 -10.46 -23.13
C ASP A 113 -2.22 -10.33 -23.00
N PRO A 114 -2.73 -10.03 -21.80
CA PRO A 114 -4.15 -9.85 -21.60
C PRO A 114 -4.65 -8.59 -22.34
N VAL A 115 -5.85 -8.68 -22.88
CA VAL A 115 -6.48 -7.59 -23.62
C VAL A 115 -7.77 -7.16 -22.91
N ASP A 116 -7.94 -5.85 -22.74
CA ASP A 116 -9.14 -5.27 -22.11
C ASP A 116 -10.26 -5.10 -23.15
N ASP A 117 -10.88 -6.20 -23.55
CA ASP A 117 -12.09 -6.25 -24.36
C ASP A 117 -13.14 -7.20 -23.77
N ILE A 118 -14.39 -7.02 -24.17
CA ILE A 118 -15.51 -7.79 -23.62
C ILE A 118 -15.35 -9.30 -23.86
N THR A 119 -14.84 -9.69 -25.02
CA THR A 119 -14.67 -11.13 -25.36
C THR A 119 -13.61 -11.77 -24.48
N SER A 120 -12.50 -11.08 -24.27
CA SER A 120 -11.41 -11.54 -23.40
C SER A 120 -11.84 -11.62 -21.94
N GLN A 121 -12.62 -10.65 -21.46
CA GLN A 121 -13.19 -10.65 -20.12
C GLN A 121 -14.12 -11.85 -19.90
N TYR A 122 -15.06 -12.10 -20.82
CA TYR A 122 -15.92 -13.28 -20.74
C TYR A 122 -15.14 -14.60 -20.85
N SER A 123 -14.15 -14.66 -21.72
CA SER A 123 -13.27 -15.84 -21.83
C SER A 123 -12.54 -16.12 -20.54
N THR A 124 -11.98 -15.08 -19.89
CA THR A 124 -11.29 -15.21 -18.61
C THR A 124 -12.22 -15.74 -17.53
N LEU A 125 -13.40 -15.15 -17.36
CA LEU A 125 -14.37 -15.60 -16.34
C LEU A 125 -14.90 -17.03 -16.60
N ASN A 126 -15.05 -17.43 -17.85
CA ASN A 126 -15.49 -18.80 -18.19
C ASN A 126 -14.40 -19.86 -18.05
N GLN A 127 -13.14 -19.46 -18.00
CA GLN A 127 -11.99 -20.38 -17.86
C GLN A 127 -11.53 -20.53 -16.40
N LEU A 128 -12.23 -19.93 -15.45
CA LEU A 128 -11.89 -20.08 -14.03
C LEU A 128 -12.17 -21.50 -13.56
N ILE A 129 -11.19 -22.10 -12.88
CA ILE A 129 -11.31 -23.42 -12.25
C ILE A 129 -11.53 -23.30 -10.74
N SER A 130 -11.04 -22.23 -10.13
CA SER A 130 -11.27 -21.97 -8.72
C SER A 130 -11.17 -20.47 -8.44
N ALA A 131 -11.90 -20.03 -7.42
CA ALA A 131 -11.77 -18.65 -6.92
C ALA A 131 -11.93 -18.61 -5.40
N LYS A 132 -11.26 -17.65 -4.78
CA LYS A 132 -11.33 -17.44 -3.34
C LYS A 132 -11.67 -15.99 -3.05
N ARG A 133 -12.60 -15.76 -2.12
CA ARG A 133 -12.93 -14.42 -1.65
C ARG A 133 -11.74 -13.80 -0.94
N LEU A 134 -11.46 -12.54 -1.26
CA LEU A 134 -10.45 -11.74 -0.59
C LEU A 134 -11.09 -10.96 0.56
N GLU A 135 -10.44 -11.00 1.71
CA GLU A 135 -10.84 -10.26 2.90
C GLU A 135 -9.93 -9.03 3.10
N SER A 136 -10.30 -8.17 4.04
CA SER A 136 -9.53 -6.96 4.35
C SER A 136 -8.07 -7.23 4.76
N ASN A 137 -7.81 -8.38 5.36
CA ASN A 137 -6.48 -8.85 5.75
C ASN A 137 -5.70 -9.52 4.61
N SER A 138 -6.32 -9.70 3.44
CA SER A 138 -5.68 -10.30 2.26
C SER A 138 -4.89 -9.30 1.42
N VAL A 139 -4.96 -7.99 1.75
CA VAL A 139 -4.36 -6.92 0.94
C VAL A 139 -3.60 -5.93 1.82
N LYS A 140 -2.40 -5.56 1.38
CA LYS A 140 -1.56 -4.53 2.02
C LYS A 140 -0.95 -3.60 0.97
N MET A 141 -0.75 -2.34 1.36
CA MET A 141 0.10 -1.43 0.61
C MET A 141 1.54 -1.91 0.64
N ALA A 142 2.26 -1.70 -0.44
CA ALA A 142 3.66 -2.14 -0.52
C ALA A 142 4.56 -1.18 -1.27
N ILE A 143 5.83 -1.30 -0.98
CA ILE A 143 6.94 -0.64 -1.67
C ILE A 143 7.84 -1.68 -2.32
N GLN A 144 8.65 -1.26 -3.27
CA GLN A 144 9.67 -2.13 -3.86
C GLN A 144 10.73 -2.50 -2.81
N ARG A 145 11.22 -3.75 -2.84
CA ARG A 145 12.21 -4.22 -1.88
C ARG A 145 13.62 -3.88 -2.34
N TYR A 146 14.37 -3.26 -1.44
CA TYR A 146 15.79 -2.99 -1.57
C TYR A 146 16.48 -3.41 -0.28
N ASP A 147 17.12 -4.57 -0.29
CA ASP A 147 17.89 -5.04 0.87
C ASP A 147 19.16 -4.20 1.04
N TRP A 148 19.55 -3.94 2.29
CA TRP A 148 20.83 -3.30 2.56
C TRP A 148 21.98 -4.20 2.06
N ASP A 149 22.90 -3.58 1.29
CA ASP A 149 24.00 -4.29 0.65
C ASP A 149 25.12 -4.62 1.67
N ILE A 150 25.17 -5.88 2.09
CA ILE A 150 26.19 -6.39 3.01
C ILE A 150 27.62 -6.31 2.43
N SER A 151 27.78 -6.17 1.13
CA SER A 151 29.11 -6.01 0.51
C SER A 151 29.71 -4.63 0.81
N GLY A 152 28.90 -3.66 1.21
CA GLY A 152 29.33 -2.30 1.53
C GLY A 152 29.80 -1.52 0.31
N THR A 153 29.31 -1.86 -0.88
CA THR A 153 29.70 -1.21 -2.16
C THR A 153 28.64 -0.30 -2.74
N THR A 154 27.40 -0.39 -2.22
CA THR A 154 26.28 0.37 -2.76
C THR A 154 26.24 1.79 -2.18
N VAL A 155 26.12 2.76 -3.08
CA VAL A 155 25.78 4.15 -2.75
C VAL A 155 24.27 4.32 -2.81
N TYR A 156 23.65 4.65 -1.70
CA TYR A 156 22.21 4.95 -1.64
C TYR A 156 21.96 6.41 -1.96
N SER A 157 20.83 6.71 -2.58
CA SER A 157 20.39 8.08 -2.80
C SER A 157 19.99 8.70 -1.47
N GLN A 158 20.41 9.93 -1.23
CA GLN A 158 19.88 10.71 -0.13
C GLN A 158 18.58 11.38 -0.52
N PHE A 159 17.77 11.74 0.48
CA PHE A 159 16.55 12.50 0.25
C PHE A 159 16.87 13.86 -0.39
N ASP A 160 16.16 14.13 -1.48
CA ASP A 160 16.23 15.39 -2.23
C ASP A 160 14.78 15.79 -2.59
N PRO A 161 14.29 16.95 -2.11
CA PRO A 161 12.93 17.41 -2.36
C PRO A 161 12.67 17.73 -3.84
N ASP A 162 13.73 17.98 -4.64
CA ASP A 162 13.62 18.36 -6.03
C ASP A 162 13.58 17.15 -6.98
N VAL A 163 13.76 15.92 -6.46
CA VAL A 163 13.65 14.70 -7.27
C VAL A 163 12.21 14.43 -7.66
N GLU A 164 11.94 14.58 -8.96
CA GLU A 164 10.61 14.37 -9.52
C GLU A 164 10.14 12.94 -9.27
N GLY A 165 8.96 12.85 -8.68
CA GLY A 165 8.27 11.58 -8.54
C GLY A 165 8.94 10.60 -7.57
N LEU A 166 9.85 11.03 -6.71
CA LEU A 166 10.66 10.16 -5.84
C LEU A 166 11.32 9.00 -6.59
N VAL A 167 11.69 9.24 -7.86
CA VAL A 167 12.39 8.26 -8.71
C VAL A 167 13.88 8.56 -8.66
N TYR A 168 14.58 7.84 -7.83
CA TYR A 168 16.02 7.96 -7.63
C TYR A 168 16.79 6.97 -8.50
N ALA A 169 18.03 7.32 -8.87
CA ALA A 169 18.92 6.45 -9.64
C ALA A 169 19.35 5.20 -8.84
N THR A 170 19.51 5.36 -7.52
CA THR A 170 19.76 4.27 -6.58
C THR A 170 18.71 4.35 -5.46
N PRO A 171 18.47 3.27 -4.70
CA PRO A 171 17.43 3.28 -3.67
C PRO A 171 17.58 4.41 -2.64
N LEU A 172 16.48 5.07 -2.33
CA LEU A 172 16.38 6.07 -1.26
C LEU A 172 16.30 5.44 0.13
N TYR A 173 15.82 4.22 0.21
CA TYR A 173 15.59 3.49 1.45
C TYR A 173 16.11 2.05 1.34
N VAL A 174 16.31 1.42 2.47
CA VAL A 174 16.76 0.04 2.55
C VAL A 174 15.92 -0.75 3.54
N TYR A 175 15.83 -2.05 3.27
CA TYR A 175 15.29 -3.05 4.17
C TYR A 175 16.44 -3.77 4.88
N ALA A 176 16.42 -3.76 6.19
CA ALA A 176 17.44 -4.41 7.02
C ALA A 176 16.83 -4.90 8.34
N ASP A 177 16.93 -6.20 8.61
CA ASP A 177 16.45 -6.85 9.84
C ASP A 177 14.97 -6.46 10.16
N ASP A 178 14.09 -6.70 9.20
CA ASP A 178 12.64 -6.39 9.25
C ASP A 178 12.29 -4.89 9.42
N ASN A 179 13.26 -4.01 9.32
CA ASN A 179 13.08 -2.57 9.40
C ASN A 179 13.33 -1.88 8.06
N ILE A 180 12.69 -0.74 7.87
CA ILE A 180 12.88 0.12 6.70
C ILE A 180 13.50 1.43 7.16
N TYR A 181 14.63 1.77 6.53
CA TYR A 181 15.39 2.99 6.82
C TYR A 181 15.50 3.86 5.57
N LYS A 182 15.09 5.12 5.69
CA LYS A 182 15.22 6.14 4.65
C LYS A 182 16.54 6.87 4.80
N CYS A 183 17.28 7.01 3.71
CA CYS A 183 18.55 7.75 3.70
C CYS A 183 18.27 9.25 3.61
N LEU A 184 18.69 9.99 4.61
CA LEU A 184 18.59 11.45 4.64
C LEU A 184 19.88 12.12 4.15
N ASN A 185 21.04 11.47 4.39
CA ASN A 185 22.33 11.95 3.91
C ASN A 185 23.26 10.76 3.65
N ASN A 186 23.93 10.74 2.51
CA ASN A 186 24.83 9.68 2.07
C ASN A 186 26.31 10.06 2.17
N ASN A 187 26.64 11.05 3.02
CA ASN A 187 27.99 11.52 3.26
C ASN A 187 28.77 11.84 1.97
N GLY A 188 28.14 12.65 1.08
CA GLY A 188 28.77 13.07 -0.17
C GLY A 188 28.86 11.99 -1.25
N GLY A 189 28.01 10.97 -1.18
CA GLY A 189 27.89 9.93 -2.22
C GLY A 189 28.91 8.79 -2.06
N ILE A 190 29.36 8.49 -0.85
CA ILE A 190 30.19 7.31 -0.57
C ILE A 190 29.33 6.05 -0.41
N ALA A 191 29.94 4.87 -0.55
CA ALA A 191 29.24 3.61 -0.30
C ALA A 191 28.90 3.43 1.19
N SER A 192 27.70 2.89 1.48
CA SER A 192 27.32 2.53 2.84
C SER A 192 27.98 1.25 3.27
N THR A 193 28.79 1.32 4.33
CA THR A 193 29.55 0.19 4.87
C THR A 193 29.02 -0.29 6.23
N THR A 194 28.13 0.47 6.84
CA THR A 194 27.56 0.16 8.16
C THR A 194 26.05 0.02 8.07
N LYS A 195 25.56 -1.18 8.39
CA LYS A 195 24.13 -1.47 8.36
C LYS A 195 23.37 -0.59 9.37
N PRO A 196 22.29 0.13 8.93
CA PRO A 196 21.45 0.85 9.86
C PRO A 196 20.73 -0.13 10.81
N THR A 197 20.61 0.25 12.08
CA THR A 197 19.96 -0.55 13.12
C THR A 197 19.20 0.32 14.10
N GLY A 198 18.27 -0.29 14.83
CA GLY A 198 17.47 0.41 15.84
C GLY A 198 16.18 1.05 15.29
N THR A 199 15.36 1.53 16.19
CA THR A 199 14.00 2.03 15.90
C THR A 199 13.78 3.43 16.48
N SER A 200 14.84 4.25 16.54
CA SER A 200 14.76 5.62 17.04
C SER A 200 13.77 6.46 16.24
N ALA A 201 12.96 7.23 16.95
CA ALA A 201 12.09 8.21 16.32
C ALA A 201 12.88 9.38 15.70
N ASP A 202 14.07 9.65 16.17
CA ASP A 202 14.97 10.67 15.59
C ASP A 202 15.91 10.06 14.53
N PRO A 203 16.34 10.85 13.53
CA PRO A 203 17.41 10.45 12.63
C PRO A 203 18.69 10.08 13.42
N PHE A 204 19.47 9.14 12.91
CA PHE A 204 20.71 8.72 13.53
C PHE A 204 21.83 8.56 12.50
N ILE A 205 23.06 8.65 12.98
CA ILE A 205 24.28 8.52 12.17
C ILE A 205 24.86 7.13 12.37
N THR A 206 25.18 6.44 11.27
CA THR A 206 25.94 5.18 11.34
C THR A 206 27.44 5.47 11.49
N ALA A 207 28.05 4.84 12.50
CA ALA A 207 29.48 4.99 12.75
C ALA A 207 30.31 4.26 11.68
N GLY A 208 31.22 4.96 11.04
CA GLY A 208 32.12 4.41 10.03
C GLY A 208 31.87 4.92 8.62
N ASP A 209 30.63 5.10 8.18
CA ASP A 209 30.28 5.70 6.90
C ASP A 209 29.59 7.06 7.02
N ASN A 210 29.22 7.47 8.21
CA ASN A 210 28.55 8.72 8.53
C ASN A 210 27.26 8.98 7.72
N TYR A 211 26.60 7.90 7.28
CA TYR A 211 25.25 8.04 6.71
C TYR A 211 24.27 8.51 7.78
N ILE A 212 23.29 9.33 7.39
CA ILE A 212 22.16 9.70 8.24
C ILE A 212 20.93 8.93 7.79
N TRP A 213 20.45 8.10 8.66
CA TRP A 213 19.26 7.29 8.43
C TRP A 213 18.08 7.74 9.29
N LYS A 214 16.88 7.59 8.76
CA LYS A 214 15.62 7.71 9.49
C LYS A 214 14.94 6.36 9.48
N TYR A 215 14.69 5.78 10.65
CA TYR A 215 13.78 4.65 10.76
C TYR A 215 12.38 5.08 10.37
N MET A 216 11.70 4.28 9.53
CA MET A 216 10.37 4.57 9.01
C MET A 216 9.31 3.65 9.61
N CYS A 217 9.50 2.35 9.48
CA CYS A 217 8.57 1.33 9.97
C CYS A 217 9.26 -0.04 10.02
N SER A 218 8.57 -1.01 10.65
CA SER A 218 8.97 -2.42 10.67
C SER A 218 7.90 -3.26 10.00
N VAL A 219 8.32 -4.37 9.40
CA VAL A 219 7.43 -5.41 8.88
C VAL A 219 7.10 -6.36 10.03
N SER A 220 5.83 -6.54 10.35
CA SER A 220 5.41 -7.50 11.37
C SER A 220 5.66 -8.95 10.91
N PRO A 221 5.87 -9.92 11.82
CA PRO A 221 6.02 -11.32 11.43
C PRO A 221 4.83 -11.87 10.61
N SER A 222 3.62 -11.43 10.92
CA SER A 222 2.42 -11.81 10.16
C SER A 222 2.43 -11.25 8.74
N ASP A 223 2.78 -9.96 8.59
CA ASP A 223 2.89 -9.33 7.28
C ASP A 223 4.06 -9.88 6.46
N ALA A 224 5.15 -10.28 7.12
CA ALA A 224 6.27 -10.92 6.46
C ALA A 224 5.87 -12.26 5.84
N ILE A 225 5.11 -13.08 6.56
CA ILE A 225 4.62 -14.37 6.04
C ILE A 225 3.67 -14.14 4.87
N GLN A 226 2.72 -13.22 5.01
CA GLN A 226 1.65 -13.02 4.03
C GLN A 226 2.09 -12.21 2.81
N PHE A 227 2.83 -11.12 2.98
CA PHE A 227 3.01 -10.12 1.92
C PHE A 227 4.45 -9.87 1.51
N LEU A 228 5.43 -10.16 2.38
CA LEU A 228 6.83 -9.95 2.04
C LEU A 228 7.25 -10.92 0.93
N SER A 229 7.92 -10.39 -0.08
CA SER A 229 8.49 -11.17 -1.18
C SER A 229 9.92 -10.73 -1.47
N SER A 230 10.56 -11.35 -2.45
CA SER A 230 11.85 -10.88 -2.96
C SER A 230 11.79 -9.52 -3.67
N ALA A 231 10.58 -9.09 -4.06
CA ALA A 231 10.37 -7.86 -4.84
C ALA A 231 9.66 -6.75 -4.07
N TYR A 232 8.85 -7.08 -3.06
CA TYR A 232 7.98 -6.13 -2.36
C TYR A 232 8.03 -6.27 -0.85
N ILE A 233 7.86 -5.14 -0.18
CA ILE A 233 7.79 -5.01 1.28
C ILE A 233 6.43 -4.41 1.64
N PRO A 234 5.62 -5.06 2.49
CA PRO A 234 4.38 -4.46 2.98
C PRO A 234 4.68 -3.26 3.88
N VAL A 235 3.88 -2.21 3.72
CA VAL A 235 3.96 -0.99 4.54
C VAL A 235 2.57 -0.50 4.88
N GLU A 236 2.44 0.16 6.02
CA GLU A 236 1.16 0.71 6.48
C GLU A 236 1.34 2.06 7.15
N LEU A 237 0.26 2.81 7.27
CA LEU A 237 0.17 4.01 8.11
C LEU A 237 -0.53 3.61 9.42
N LYS A 238 0.05 3.99 10.56
CA LYS A 238 -0.63 3.80 11.86
C LYS A 238 -1.65 4.90 12.06
N LEU A 239 -2.91 4.50 12.31
CA LEU A 239 -4.03 5.42 12.51
C LEU A 239 -4.31 5.72 13.99
N SER A 240 -3.74 4.92 14.89
CA SER A 240 -3.84 5.08 16.34
C SER A 240 -2.58 4.56 17.02
N ASP A 241 -2.39 4.94 18.27
CA ASP A 241 -1.31 4.45 19.11
C ASP A 241 -1.47 2.94 19.36
N ASP A 242 -0.53 2.18 18.80
CA ASP A 242 -0.42 0.73 18.97
C ASP A 242 0.84 0.34 19.78
N GLY A 243 1.53 1.33 20.35
CA GLY A 243 2.79 1.15 21.07
C GLY A 243 3.98 0.79 20.17
N SER A 244 3.84 0.88 18.86
CA SER A 244 4.92 0.58 17.92
C SER A 244 5.90 1.74 17.78
N PRO A 245 7.19 1.48 17.51
CA PRO A 245 8.14 2.53 17.17
C PRO A 245 7.74 3.36 15.95
N GLN A 246 6.96 2.78 15.03
CA GLN A 246 6.44 3.52 13.88
C GLN A 246 5.47 4.63 14.32
N TRP A 247 4.60 4.37 15.31
CA TRP A 247 3.73 5.41 15.86
C TRP A 247 4.55 6.55 16.44
N ASP A 248 5.59 6.26 17.21
CA ASP A 248 6.49 7.29 17.75
C ASP A 248 7.16 8.12 16.65
N VAL A 249 7.60 7.47 15.57
CA VAL A 249 8.17 8.16 14.39
C VAL A 249 7.15 9.10 13.76
N GLN A 250 5.90 8.67 13.58
CA GLN A 250 4.84 9.49 13.02
C GLN A 250 4.51 10.71 13.91
N GLN A 251 4.45 10.50 15.22
CA GLN A 251 4.16 11.59 16.18
C GLN A 251 5.33 12.57 16.35
N ASN A 252 6.58 12.10 16.17
CA ASN A 252 7.77 12.94 16.28
C ASN A 252 8.11 13.71 14.99
N ALA A 253 7.39 13.47 13.91
CA ALA A 253 7.59 14.19 12.65
C ALA A 253 7.29 15.69 12.82
N LYS A 254 8.20 16.55 12.33
CA LYS A 254 8.10 18.00 12.44
C LYS A 254 7.70 18.60 11.10
N LYS A 255 6.55 19.26 11.08
CA LYS A 255 6.02 19.90 9.87
C LYS A 255 6.92 21.03 9.40
N GLN A 256 7.11 21.10 8.07
CA GLN A 256 7.88 22.20 7.49
C GLN A 256 9.22 22.40 8.21
N SER A 257 9.97 21.31 8.37
CA SER A 257 11.26 21.26 9.06
C SER A 257 12.42 21.18 8.07
N LEU A 258 13.63 21.24 8.56
CA LEU A 258 14.82 20.98 7.74
C LEU A 258 15.14 19.48 7.74
N SER A 259 15.57 18.98 6.57
CA SER A 259 16.08 17.62 6.41
C SER A 259 17.56 17.54 6.73
N THR A 260 18.35 18.39 6.05
CA THR A 260 19.81 18.44 6.18
C THR A 260 20.32 19.83 5.79
N ILE A 261 21.60 20.06 6.03
CA ILE A 261 22.32 21.25 5.52
C ILE A 261 23.51 20.73 4.70
N ILE A 262 23.54 21.06 3.43
CA ILE A 262 24.60 20.69 2.50
C ILE A 262 25.70 21.76 2.56
N VAL A 263 26.94 21.34 2.73
CA VAL A 263 28.09 22.24 2.63
C VAL A 263 28.45 22.39 1.16
N ASP A 264 28.18 23.55 0.58
CA ASP A 264 28.49 23.87 -0.82
C ASP A 264 29.97 24.16 -1.03
N ASN A 265 30.56 24.82 -0.04
CA ASN A 265 31.99 25.11 0.03
C ASN A 265 32.43 25.08 1.52
N GLY A 266 33.37 24.22 1.83
CA GLY A 266 33.88 24.11 3.22
C GLY A 266 34.75 25.25 3.69
N GLY A 267 35.17 26.15 2.79
CA GLY A 267 36.05 27.25 3.08
C GLY A 267 37.45 26.84 3.52
N THR A 268 38.18 27.72 4.13
CA THR A 268 39.55 27.49 4.63
C THR A 268 39.86 28.26 5.89
N GLY A 269 40.77 27.73 6.70
CA GLY A 269 41.32 28.46 7.86
C GLY A 269 40.46 28.42 9.11
N TYR A 270 39.43 27.62 9.17
CA TYR A 270 38.54 27.49 10.33
C TYR A 270 39.20 26.73 11.45
N THR A 271 39.26 27.32 12.65
CA THR A 271 39.48 26.60 13.90
C THR A 271 38.22 26.64 14.77
N THR A 272 37.37 27.66 14.59
CA THR A 272 36.07 27.80 15.21
C THR A 272 35.05 28.32 14.20
N ALA A 273 33.83 27.82 14.25
CA ALA A 273 32.72 28.32 13.45
C ALA A 273 31.39 28.20 14.18
N THR A 274 30.44 29.03 13.80
CA THR A 274 29.03 29.00 14.21
C THR A 274 28.15 29.00 12.98
N VAL A 275 27.06 28.25 13.04
CA VAL A 275 26.03 28.21 12.02
C VAL A 275 24.79 28.94 12.53
N THR A 276 24.33 29.94 11.79
CA THR A 276 23.09 30.65 12.05
C THR A 276 22.10 30.37 10.92
N ILE A 277 20.90 29.97 11.27
CA ILE A 277 19.81 29.65 10.33
C ILE A 277 18.70 30.69 10.55
N ASP A 278 18.22 31.30 9.48
CA ASP A 278 17.11 32.25 9.57
C ASP A 278 15.89 31.59 10.23
N ALA A 279 15.18 32.37 11.05
CA ALA A 279 13.97 31.87 11.70
C ALA A 279 12.82 31.74 10.72
N PRO A 280 11.92 30.72 10.89
CA PRO A 280 10.69 30.66 10.12
C PRO A 280 9.74 31.80 10.48
N THR A 281 8.75 32.09 9.62
CA THR A 281 7.74 33.13 9.89
C THR A 281 6.94 32.83 11.17
N SER A 282 6.73 31.55 11.47
CA SER A 282 6.11 31.06 12.71
C SER A 282 6.63 29.64 13.00
N GLY A 283 6.80 29.32 14.27
CA GLY A 283 7.27 27.98 14.69
C GLY A 283 8.60 28.03 15.43
N THR A 284 9.42 27.00 15.26
CA THR A 284 10.69 26.82 15.98
C THR A 284 11.86 26.95 15.02
N THR A 285 12.85 27.78 15.38
CA THR A 285 14.08 27.95 14.59
C THR A 285 14.95 26.69 14.69
N ALA A 286 15.46 26.22 13.55
CA ALA A 286 16.43 25.14 13.49
C ALA A 286 17.77 25.57 14.08
N THR A 287 18.49 24.62 14.67
CA THR A 287 19.85 24.83 15.17
C THR A 287 20.79 23.76 14.64
N ALA A 288 22.02 24.17 14.35
CA ALA A 288 23.02 23.26 13.80
C ALA A 288 24.43 23.64 14.26
N SER A 289 25.35 22.69 14.18
CA SER A 289 26.75 22.86 14.55
C SER A 289 27.65 22.38 13.41
N PRO A 290 28.72 23.13 13.05
CA PRO A 290 29.67 22.71 12.04
C PRO A 290 30.64 21.69 12.58
N VAL A 291 31.05 20.75 11.72
CA VAL A 291 32.18 19.83 11.96
C VAL A 291 33.37 20.34 11.16
N ILE A 292 34.45 20.69 11.86
CA ILE A 292 35.67 21.24 11.24
C ILE A 292 36.71 20.14 11.20
N ASN A 293 37.29 19.91 10.04
CA ASN A 293 38.37 18.94 9.83
C ASN A 293 39.46 19.59 8.98
N GLY A 294 40.70 19.63 9.49
CA GLY A 294 41.83 20.21 8.74
C GLY A 294 41.70 21.68 8.36
N GLY A 295 40.88 22.48 9.10
CA GLY A 295 40.63 23.89 8.79
C GLY A 295 39.54 24.14 7.76
N VAL A 296 38.79 23.11 7.42
CA VAL A 296 37.66 23.13 6.45
C VAL A 296 36.40 22.65 7.17
N ILE A 297 35.27 23.25 6.87
CA ILE A 297 33.97 22.77 7.34
C ILE A 297 33.58 21.52 6.48
N GLU A 298 33.68 20.37 7.08
CA GLU A 298 33.40 19.08 6.42
C GLU A 298 31.91 18.79 6.34
N SER A 299 31.17 19.07 7.41
CA SER A 299 29.71 18.85 7.48
C SER A 299 29.06 19.79 8.49
N ILE A 300 27.73 19.89 8.42
CA ILE A 300 26.91 20.62 9.38
C ILE A 300 25.86 19.67 9.93
N GLN A 301 25.90 19.48 11.26
CA GLN A 301 24.99 18.59 11.97
C GLN A 301 23.82 19.39 12.56
N ILE A 302 22.58 19.07 12.17
CA ILE A 302 21.38 19.66 12.73
C ILE A 302 21.12 19.04 14.11
N SER A 303 20.97 19.89 15.13
CA SER A 303 20.60 19.48 16.50
C SER A 303 19.09 19.66 16.75
N ILE A 304 18.46 20.66 16.12
CA ILE A 304 17.02 20.88 16.12
C ILE A 304 16.60 21.16 14.68
N VAL A 305 15.73 20.33 14.13
CA VAL A 305 15.28 20.44 12.72
C VAL A 305 14.39 21.67 12.46
N GLY A 306 13.89 22.29 13.52
CA GLY A 306 12.95 23.41 13.42
C GLY A 306 11.56 22.98 12.98
N GLU A 307 10.67 23.95 12.84
CA GLU A 307 9.28 23.77 12.39
C GLU A 307 8.73 25.08 11.82
N GLY A 308 7.92 25.00 10.76
CA GLY A 308 7.23 26.16 10.19
C GLY A 308 7.99 26.87 9.07
N TYR A 309 8.96 26.20 8.42
CA TYR A 309 9.65 26.74 7.26
C TYR A 309 8.82 26.61 5.98
N ASP A 310 8.33 27.73 5.47
CA ASP A 310 7.59 27.78 4.19
C ASP A 310 8.53 27.92 2.99
N VAL A 311 9.74 28.40 3.22
CA VAL A 311 10.79 28.60 2.23
C VAL A 311 12.13 28.12 2.79
N ILE A 312 13.07 27.82 1.91
CA ILE A 312 14.43 27.44 2.30
C ILE A 312 15.06 28.61 3.05
N PRO A 313 15.45 28.46 4.35
CA PRO A 313 16.07 29.50 5.11
C PRO A 313 17.50 29.72 4.64
N ASN A 314 17.98 30.97 4.81
CA ASN A 314 19.37 31.26 4.60
C ASN A 314 20.23 30.68 5.75
N VAL A 315 21.39 30.14 5.40
CA VAL A 315 22.37 29.57 6.34
C VAL A 315 23.64 30.42 6.29
N VAL A 316 23.97 30.99 7.42
CA VAL A 316 25.17 31.82 7.56
C VAL A 316 26.20 31.11 8.43
N ILE A 317 27.42 30.96 7.91
CA ILE A 317 28.56 30.41 8.63
C ILE A 317 29.47 31.55 9.01
N SER A 318 29.78 31.69 10.30
CA SER A 318 30.63 32.74 10.87
C SER A 318 31.75 32.09 11.70
N GLY A 319 32.96 32.60 11.59
CA GLY A 319 34.11 32.06 12.30
C GLY A 319 35.41 32.79 11.96
N ASP A 320 36.53 32.17 12.26
CA ASP A 320 37.87 32.67 12.00
C ASP A 320 38.42 32.31 10.61
N GLY A 321 37.72 31.43 9.86
CA GLY A 321 38.02 31.11 8.46
C GLY A 321 37.24 31.95 7.46
N ILE A 322 37.40 31.65 6.17
CA ILE A 322 36.77 32.37 5.03
C ILE A 322 36.14 31.39 4.03
N ASP A 323 35.22 31.93 3.22
CA ASP A 323 34.62 31.28 2.02
C ASP A 323 33.77 30.04 2.26
N ALA A 324 33.34 29.74 3.48
CA ALA A 324 32.39 28.66 3.71
C ALA A 324 30.98 29.07 3.29
N ALA A 325 30.29 28.18 2.61
CA ALA A 325 28.90 28.32 2.19
C ALA A 325 28.13 27.01 2.38
N ALA A 326 26.86 27.13 2.73
CA ALA A 326 25.98 25.96 2.90
C ALA A 326 24.54 26.30 2.57
N THR A 327 23.81 25.32 2.09
CA THR A 327 22.39 25.42 1.72
C THR A 327 21.55 24.44 2.55
N ALA A 328 20.45 24.93 3.12
CA ALA A 328 19.47 24.12 3.83
C ALA A 328 18.57 23.34 2.85
N VAL A 329 18.22 22.13 3.20
CA VAL A 329 17.28 21.28 2.46
C VAL A 329 16.02 21.09 3.30
N LEU A 330 14.84 21.39 2.75
CA LEU A 330 13.56 21.19 3.42
C LEU A 330 13.21 19.71 3.48
N ALA A 331 12.63 19.28 4.60
CA ALA A 331 12.00 17.98 4.74
C ALA A 331 10.66 17.91 3.98
N PRO A 332 10.03 16.73 3.82
CA PRO A 332 8.65 16.65 3.39
C PRO A 332 7.75 17.57 4.22
N LYS A 333 6.68 18.08 3.62
CA LYS A 333 5.79 19.09 4.24
C LYS A 333 5.34 18.74 5.65
N ASP A 334 5.05 17.46 5.90
CA ASP A 334 4.61 16.96 7.21
C ASP A 334 5.75 16.39 8.05
N GLY A 335 7.00 16.50 7.59
CA GLY A 335 8.20 16.01 8.23
C GLY A 335 8.57 14.59 7.85
N HIS A 336 9.84 14.22 8.07
CA HIS A 336 10.28 12.84 7.86
C HIS A 336 9.65 11.88 8.86
N GLY A 337 9.06 10.82 8.35
CA GLY A 337 8.42 9.76 9.13
C GLY A 337 6.92 9.97 9.36
N SER A 338 6.36 11.11 8.96
CA SER A 338 4.93 11.40 9.14
C SER A 338 4.02 10.42 8.40
N ASN A 339 4.41 10.02 7.20
CA ASN A 339 3.64 9.12 6.36
C ASN A 339 4.56 8.22 5.53
N ALA A 340 4.78 7.00 6.02
CA ALA A 340 5.63 6.02 5.35
C ALA A 340 5.12 5.67 3.93
N LEU A 341 3.80 5.67 3.70
CA LEU A 341 3.23 5.35 2.40
C LEU A 341 3.66 6.37 1.32
N ILE A 342 3.54 7.65 1.63
CA ILE A 342 3.90 8.74 0.71
C ILE A 342 5.41 8.84 0.57
N GLU A 343 6.13 8.86 1.69
CA GLU A 343 7.57 9.10 1.71
C GLU A 343 8.41 7.98 1.10
N LEU A 344 7.90 6.74 1.11
CA LEU A 344 8.54 5.57 0.50
C LEU A 344 7.92 5.21 -0.86
N ASN A 345 6.99 6.02 -1.36
CA ASN A 345 6.32 5.81 -2.65
C ASN A 345 5.59 4.45 -2.74
N ALA A 346 4.69 4.18 -1.76
CA ALA A 346 3.90 2.96 -1.67
C ALA A 346 2.78 2.95 -2.71
N ARG A 347 3.13 2.68 -3.95
CA ARG A 347 2.21 2.64 -5.11
C ARG A 347 1.88 1.22 -5.57
N TYR A 348 2.12 0.24 -4.73
CA TYR A 348 1.75 -1.15 -4.97
C TYR A 348 0.74 -1.59 -3.93
N ALA A 349 -0.22 -2.41 -4.35
CA ALA A 349 -1.05 -3.19 -3.45
C ALA A 349 -0.65 -4.66 -3.62
N VAL A 350 -0.17 -5.29 -2.56
CA VAL A 350 0.12 -6.73 -2.56
C VAL A 350 -1.07 -7.47 -2.00
N ILE A 351 -1.55 -8.44 -2.76
CA ILE A 351 -2.64 -9.34 -2.43
C ILE A 351 -2.04 -10.70 -2.15
N ASN A 352 -2.40 -11.30 -1.02
CA ASN A 352 -2.07 -12.67 -0.69
C ASN A 352 -3.34 -13.52 -0.67
N ALA A 353 -3.33 -14.62 -1.41
CA ALA A 353 -4.36 -15.63 -1.37
C ALA A 353 -3.74 -17.02 -1.33
N ARG A 354 -4.17 -17.80 -0.38
CA ARG A 354 -3.69 -19.17 -0.21
C ARG A 354 -4.79 -20.12 -0.61
N PHE A 355 -4.52 -20.96 -1.59
CA PHE A 355 -5.39 -22.02 -2.02
C PHE A 355 -4.87 -23.35 -1.45
N ASP A 356 -5.73 -24.05 -0.74
CA ASP A 356 -5.42 -25.29 -0.06
C ASP A 356 -6.40 -26.36 -0.52
N ASP A 357 -5.94 -27.52 -0.96
CA ASP A 357 -6.78 -28.63 -1.40
C ASP A 357 -7.61 -29.27 -0.27
N ASP A 358 -7.17 -29.09 1.00
CA ASP A 358 -7.96 -29.45 2.18
C ASP A 358 -9.11 -28.47 2.49
N GLU A 359 -9.11 -27.31 1.85
CA GLU A 359 -10.17 -26.33 2.04
C GLU A 359 -11.51 -26.81 1.46
N GLY A 360 -12.04 -27.92 1.95
CA GLY A 360 -13.35 -28.49 1.65
C GLY A 360 -13.37 -29.46 0.50
N GLY A 361 -12.24 -30.01 0.12
CA GLY A 361 -12.16 -31.16 -0.79
C GLY A 361 -12.45 -30.85 -2.26
N TYR A 362 -12.29 -29.61 -2.71
CA TYR A 362 -12.69 -29.15 -4.06
C TYR A 362 -11.60 -28.46 -4.83
N PHE A 363 -10.39 -28.42 -4.33
CA PHE A 363 -9.31 -27.88 -5.14
C PHE A 363 -8.79 -28.98 -6.08
N PRO A 364 -8.68 -28.70 -7.39
CA PRO A 364 -8.31 -29.73 -8.36
C PRO A 364 -6.97 -30.38 -8.05
N ILE A 365 -6.90 -31.69 -8.24
CA ILE A 365 -5.73 -32.53 -8.04
C ILE A 365 -4.78 -32.39 -9.24
N SER A 366 -3.50 -32.65 -9.06
CA SER A 366 -2.43 -32.50 -10.06
C SER A 366 -2.71 -33.13 -11.41
N GLY A 367 -2.29 -32.48 -12.48
CA GLY A 367 -2.34 -32.95 -13.86
C GLY A 367 -3.54 -32.42 -14.66
N GLU A 368 -4.62 -32.09 -13.99
CA GLU A 368 -5.83 -31.50 -14.58
C GLU A 368 -6.09 -30.07 -14.05
N SER A 369 -5.24 -29.59 -13.17
CA SER A 369 -5.38 -28.33 -12.44
C SER A 369 -4.28 -27.30 -12.72
N ASP A 370 -3.56 -27.49 -13.79
CA ASP A 370 -2.64 -26.45 -14.25
C ASP A 370 -3.41 -25.19 -14.55
N PHE A 371 -2.91 -24.06 -14.07
CA PHE A 371 -3.53 -22.80 -14.41
C PHE A 371 -2.53 -21.84 -15.08
N ARG A 372 -3.06 -20.91 -15.86
CA ARG A 372 -2.30 -19.95 -16.67
C ARG A 372 -2.84 -18.53 -16.57
N ILE A 373 -3.96 -18.36 -15.87
CA ILE A 373 -4.58 -17.06 -15.63
C ILE A 373 -4.79 -16.89 -14.14
N ILE A 374 -4.45 -15.70 -13.65
CA ILE A 374 -4.80 -15.21 -12.32
C ILE A 374 -5.63 -13.96 -12.53
N THR A 375 -6.80 -13.86 -11.90
CA THR A 375 -7.68 -12.70 -12.05
C THR A 375 -8.20 -12.23 -10.71
N ILE A 376 -8.48 -10.92 -10.63
CA ILE A 376 -9.23 -10.31 -9.53
C ILE A 376 -10.53 -9.80 -10.13
N PHE A 377 -11.65 -10.20 -9.56
CA PHE A 377 -12.97 -9.82 -10.03
C PHE A 377 -13.91 -9.53 -8.86
N ALA A 378 -14.90 -8.69 -9.12
CA ALA A 378 -15.86 -8.25 -8.12
C ALA A 378 -17.27 -8.74 -8.45
N ASP A 379 -18.08 -8.88 -7.41
CA ASP A 379 -19.51 -9.13 -7.46
C ASP A 379 -19.93 -10.29 -8.41
N PRO A 380 -19.31 -11.47 -8.32
CA PRO A 380 -19.83 -12.64 -9.04
C PRO A 380 -21.20 -13.04 -8.48
N LEU A 381 -21.99 -13.71 -9.32
CA LEU A 381 -23.27 -14.30 -8.92
C LEU A 381 -23.05 -15.78 -8.54
N ASP A 382 -23.84 -16.29 -7.63
CA ASP A 382 -23.96 -17.74 -7.45
C ASP A 382 -24.82 -18.37 -8.53
N VAL A 383 -24.94 -19.69 -8.56
CA VAL A 383 -25.75 -20.41 -9.57
C VAL A 383 -27.24 -20.09 -9.49
N ASN A 384 -27.70 -19.52 -8.39
CA ASN A 384 -29.09 -19.06 -8.21
C ASN A 384 -29.28 -17.60 -8.62
N SER A 385 -28.24 -16.95 -9.15
CA SER A 385 -28.22 -15.52 -9.53
C SER A 385 -28.29 -14.56 -8.34
N ASP A 386 -27.99 -15.02 -7.15
CA ASP A 386 -27.81 -14.22 -5.96
C ASP A 386 -26.34 -13.77 -5.82
N GLU A 387 -26.04 -12.78 -4.97
CA GLU A 387 -24.65 -12.41 -4.71
C GLU A 387 -23.92 -13.55 -3.97
N ALA A 388 -22.75 -13.92 -4.46
CA ALA A 388 -21.97 -15.01 -3.88
C ALA A 388 -21.45 -14.64 -2.48
N GLU A 389 -21.77 -15.44 -1.50
CA GLU A 389 -21.41 -15.26 -0.09
C GLU A 389 -20.23 -16.11 0.36
N SER A 390 -19.95 -17.18 -0.35
CA SER A 390 -18.91 -18.15 0.03
C SER A 390 -17.50 -17.63 -0.24
N PRO A 391 -16.53 -17.98 0.59
CA PRO A 391 -15.12 -17.66 0.30
C PRO A 391 -14.51 -18.51 -0.83
N ARG A 392 -15.30 -19.39 -1.49
CA ARG A 392 -14.77 -20.35 -2.47
C ARG A 392 -15.66 -20.57 -3.66
N TYR A 393 -15.01 -21.04 -4.72
CA TYR A 393 -15.64 -21.35 -5.99
C TYR A 393 -14.92 -22.48 -6.72
N ILE A 394 -15.72 -23.35 -7.33
CA ILE A 394 -15.28 -24.30 -8.36
C ILE A 394 -16.01 -23.95 -9.65
N GLY A 395 -15.26 -23.69 -10.71
CA GLY A 395 -15.82 -23.36 -12.01
C GLY A 395 -16.30 -24.60 -12.79
N PRO A 396 -17.07 -24.39 -13.86
CA PRO A 396 -17.61 -25.45 -14.69
C PRO A 396 -16.56 -26.25 -15.48
N ASP A 397 -15.34 -25.79 -15.57
CA ASP A 397 -14.23 -26.50 -16.23
C ASP A 397 -13.53 -27.50 -15.31
N HIS A 398 -14.03 -27.67 -14.08
CA HIS A 398 -13.51 -28.64 -13.15
C HIS A 398 -14.21 -29.98 -13.34
N ASP A 399 -13.43 -31.08 -13.43
CA ASP A 399 -13.99 -32.43 -13.68
C ASP A 399 -14.89 -32.97 -12.55
N ASP A 400 -14.68 -32.47 -11.32
CA ASP A 400 -15.53 -32.81 -10.17
C ASP A 400 -16.77 -31.91 -10.03
N TRP A 401 -17.01 -31.03 -10.99
CA TRP A 401 -18.22 -30.23 -11.07
C TRP A 401 -19.40 -31.10 -11.50
N ASP A 402 -20.16 -31.58 -10.56
CA ASP A 402 -21.36 -32.39 -10.85
C ASP A 402 -22.67 -31.60 -10.76
N GLY A 403 -22.60 -30.32 -10.46
CA GLY A 403 -23.78 -29.44 -10.30
C GLY A 403 -24.66 -29.80 -9.10
N ALA A 404 -24.21 -30.71 -8.24
CA ALA A 404 -25.00 -31.30 -7.16
C ALA A 404 -24.49 -30.97 -5.75
N GLU A 405 -23.43 -30.23 -5.61
CA GLU A 405 -22.81 -29.90 -4.33
C GLU A 405 -23.66 -28.94 -3.50
N THR A 406 -24.45 -29.50 -2.64
CA THR A 406 -25.50 -28.77 -1.89
C THR A 406 -25.10 -28.36 -0.47
N SER A 407 -23.92 -28.70 0.01
CA SER A 407 -23.59 -28.48 1.41
C SER A 407 -22.67 -27.26 1.64
N GLY A 408 -23.25 -26.07 1.65
CA GLY A 408 -22.62 -24.89 2.24
C GLY A 408 -21.52 -24.21 1.39
N LYS A 409 -21.48 -24.48 0.08
CA LYS A 409 -20.55 -23.88 -0.86
C LYS A 409 -21.31 -23.13 -1.93
N SER A 410 -20.95 -21.87 -2.13
CA SER A 410 -21.47 -21.12 -3.25
C SER A 410 -20.71 -21.48 -4.51
N GLU A 411 -21.43 -21.83 -5.51
CA GLU A 411 -20.95 -22.00 -6.87
C GLU A 411 -21.14 -20.68 -7.59
N LEU A 412 -20.05 -20.07 -8.06
CA LEU A 412 -20.14 -18.85 -8.83
C LEU A 412 -20.69 -19.18 -10.23
N MET A 413 -21.60 -18.34 -10.70
CA MET A 413 -22.10 -18.46 -12.06
C MET A 413 -20.98 -18.15 -13.05
N ALA A 414 -20.69 -19.09 -13.94
CA ALA A 414 -19.69 -18.92 -14.99
C ALA A 414 -19.95 -17.65 -15.81
N GLY A 415 -18.91 -16.89 -16.09
CA GLY A 415 -19.00 -15.63 -16.84
C GLY A 415 -19.64 -14.46 -16.09
N SER A 416 -19.96 -14.63 -14.79
CA SER A 416 -20.46 -13.54 -13.95
C SER A 416 -19.31 -12.78 -13.27
N GLY A 417 -19.61 -11.55 -12.84
CA GLY A 417 -18.65 -10.69 -12.16
C GLY A 417 -18.02 -9.62 -13.06
N ILE A 418 -17.27 -8.74 -12.43
CA ILE A 418 -16.60 -7.60 -13.08
C ILE A 418 -15.10 -7.80 -12.92
N ILE A 419 -14.37 -8.00 -14.01
CA ILE A 419 -12.91 -8.14 -13.96
C ILE A 419 -12.26 -6.81 -13.59
N MET A 420 -11.38 -6.86 -12.60
CA MET A 420 -10.58 -5.73 -12.12
C MET A 420 -9.11 -5.85 -12.53
N TYR A 421 -8.60 -7.08 -12.64
CA TYR A 421 -7.22 -7.38 -12.95
C TYR A 421 -7.11 -8.76 -13.58
N VAL A 422 -6.26 -8.90 -14.59
CA VAL A 422 -5.89 -10.18 -15.20
C VAL A 422 -4.39 -10.24 -15.36
N GLU A 423 -3.81 -11.35 -14.95
CA GLU A 423 -2.41 -11.70 -15.19
C GLU A 423 -2.35 -13.04 -15.90
N THR A 424 -1.60 -13.08 -16.98
CA THR A 424 -1.31 -14.31 -17.74
C THR A 424 0.06 -14.81 -17.37
N VAL A 425 0.18 -16.09 -17.05
CA VAL A 425 1.42 -16.70 -16.56
C VAL A 425 1.78 -17.94 -17.38
N ALA A 426 3.04 -18.34 -17.34
CA ALA A 426 3.47 -19.67 -17.77
C ALA A 426 2.71 -20.73 -16.95
N PRO A 427 2.55 -21.97 -17.46
CA PRO A 427 1.81 -23.01 -16.75
C PRO A 427 2.30 -23.19 -15.31
N VAL A 428 1.40 -23.02 -14.35
CA VAL A 428 1.64 -23.39 -12.95
C VAL A 428 1.08 -24.78 -12.72
N VAL A 429 1.99 -25.76 -12.62
CA VAL A 429 1.64 -27.16 -12.38
C VAL A 429 1.51 -27.41 -10.90
N ARG A 430 0.38 -27.96 -10.46
CA ARG A 430 0.12 -28.29 -9.07
C ARG A 430 0.39 -29.77 -8.77
N ALA A 431 0.91 -30.04 -7.58
CA ALA A 431 1.04 -31.38 -7.03
C ALA A 431 -0.05 -31.67 -5.98
N VAL A 432 -0.38 -32.94 -5.79
CA VAL A 432 -1.33 -33.37 -4.73
C VAL A 432 -0.84 -32.90 -3.36
N GLY A 433 -1.70 -32.28 -2.57
CA GLY A 433 -1.39 -31.75 -1.25
C GLY A 433 -0.55 -30.47 -1.27
N GLN A 434 -0.40 -29.85 -2.43
CA GLN A 434 0.32 -28.57 -2.56
C GLN A 434 -0.61 -27.41 -2.22
N ILE A 435 -0.08 -26.48 -1.44
CA ILE A 435 -0.72 -25.21 -1.15
C ILE A 435 -0.17 -24.16 -2.11
N GLU A 436 -1.06 -23.48 -2.82
CA GLU A 436 -0.69 -22.33 -3.63
C GLU A 436 -0.79 -21.04 -2.82
N ASP A 437 0.36 -20.44 -2.52
CA ASP A 437 0.44 -19.14 -1.83
C ASP A 437 0.70 -18.04 -2.85
N LEU A 438 -0.36 -17.52 -3.42
CA LEU A 438 -0.30 -16.49 -4.45
C LEU A 438 -0.05 -15.11 -3.82
N LYS A 439 1.02 -14.44 -4.26
CA LYS A 439 1.32 -13.06 -3.91
C LYS A 439 1.37 -12.21 -5.17
N ILE A 440 0.36 -11.39 -5.36
CA ILE A 440 0.21 -10.52 -6.54
C ILE A 440 0.46 -9.08 -6.13
N ALA A 441 1.28 -8.37 -6.90
CA ALA A 441 1.52 -6.95 -6.70
C ALA A 441 0.90 -6.12 -7.84
N VAL A 442 -0.18 -5.43 -7.55
CA VAL A 442 -0.81 -4.49 -8.48
C VAL A 442 -0.14 -3.13 -8.33
N LYS A 443 0.33 -2.56 -9.45
CA LYS A 443 1.00 -1.25 -9.51
C LYS A 443 0.04 -0.17 -9.97
N PHE A 444 0.02 0.97 -9.29
CA PHE A 444 -0.77 2.16 -9.58
C PHE A 444 0.06 3.33 -10.09
#